data_fb55aa9cfed3c0064b26e525fdcf46ce
#
_entry.id   fb55aa9cfed3c0064b26e525fdcf46ce
#
_cell.length_a   1.000
_cell.length_b   1.000
_cell.length_c   1.000
_cell.angle_alpha   90.00
_cell.angle_beta   90.00
_cell.angle_gamma   90.00
#
_symmetry.space_group_name_H-M   'P 1'
#
loop_
_entity.id
_entity.type
_entity.pdbx_description
1 polymer ?
#
loop_
_entity_poly.entity_id
_entity_poly.type
_entity_poly.pdbx_seq_one_letter_code
_entity_poly.pdbx_strand_id
1 'polypeptide(L)'
;MIIWLTSYPKSGNTWLRALLSTYFFLKEEEFNFNILDEIPNFIQSRYFSPLVELSKLKTNPLEITNYWNAAQSRINLSGQTKFFKTHNACVSYKDKWFTTKENTSGYIYIVRDPRAIVCSQAVHSNIKIEK
;
A
#
# COMPACT_ATOMS: atom_id res chain seq x y z
N MET A 1 -14.06 -2.76 5.95
CA MET A 1 -12.84 -3.59 6.14
C MET A 1 -11.87 -3.36 4.98
N ILE A 2 -10.59 -3.70 5.14
CA ILE A 2 -9.56 -3.43 4.14
C ILE A 2 -9.32 -4.64 3.24
N ILE A 3 -9.22 -4.39 1.92
CA ILE A 3 -8.66 -5.32 0.94
C ILE A 3 -7.30 -4.78 0.52
N TRP A 4 -6.26 -5.59 0.72
CA TRP A 4 -4.89 -5.20 0.42
C TRP A 4 -4.48 -5.58 -1.00
N LEU A 5 -3.96 -4.60 -1.76
CA LEU A 5 -3.19 -4.86 -2.97
C LEU A 5 -1.71 -4.91 -2.59
N THR A 6 -1.20 -6.10 -2.43
CA THR A 6 0.14 -6.34 -1.92
C THR A 6 1.06 -6.88 -3.01
N SER A 7 2.30 -6.45 -3.01
CA SER A 7 3.31 -6.91 -3.95
C SER A 7 4.71 -6.58 -3.45
N TYR A 8 5.70 -7.29 -3.97
CA TYR A 8 7.06 -6.76 -3.97
C TYR A 8 7.12 -5.49 -4.87
N PRO A 9 7.95 -4.48 -4.57
CA PRO A 9 8.13 -3.34 -5.45
C PRO A 9 8.43 -3.75 -6.88
N LYS A 10 7.96 -2.97 -7.87
CA LYS A 10 8.14 -3.22 -9.32
C LYS A 10 7.45 -4.48 -9.88
N SER A 11 6.53 -5.10 -9.12
CA SER A 11 5.76 -6.27 -9.58
C SER A 11 4.49 -5.93 -10.39
N GLY A 12 4.18 -4.64 -10.62
CA GLY A 12 3.01 -4.24 -11.39
C GLY A 12 1.82 -3.73 -10.54
N ASN A 13 2.04 -3.42 -9.28
CA ASN A 13 0.98 -2.93 -8.38
C ASN A 13 0.25 -1.70 -8.94
N THR A 14 0.95 -0.75 -9.57
CA THR A 14 0.35 0.43 -10.18
C THR A 14 -0.60 0.06 -11.32
N TRP A 15 -0.26 -0.94 -12.13
CA TRP A 15 -1.12 -1.45 -13.20
C TRP A 15 -2.41 -2.03 -12.63
N LEU A 16 -2.31 -2.90 -11.62
CA LEU A 16 -3.49 -3.48 -10.99
C LEU A 16 -4.36 -2.40 -10.33
N ARG A 17 -3.73 -1.41 -9.68
CA ARG A 17 -4.46 -0.27 -9.12
C ARG A 17 -5.24 0.49 -10.19
N ALA A 18 -4.60 0.78 -11.33
CA ALA A 18 -5.27 1.47 -12.45
C ALA A 18 -6.49 0.67 -12.93
N LEU A 19 -6.32 -0.64 -13.16
CA LEU A 19 -7.42 -1.51 -13.60
C LEU A 19 -8.57 -1.54 -12.59
N LEU A 20 -8.28 -1.77 -11.31
CA LEU A 20 -9.32 -1.84 -10.27
C LEU A 20 -9.95 -0.48 -10.00
N SER A 21 -9.15 0.60 -9.99
CA SER A 21 -9.70 1.94 -9.81
C SER A 21 -10.63 2.32 -10.97
N THR A 22 -10.25 1.99 -12.19
CA THR A 22 -11.11 2.20 -13.38
C THR A 22 -12.38 1.37 -13.27
N TYR A 23 -12.25 0.09 -12.94
CA TYR A 23 -13.39 -0.81 -12.89
C TYR A 23 -14.43 -0.42 -11.81
N PHE A 24 -13.97 -0.02 -10.62
CA PHE A 24 -14.87 0.24 -9.50
C PHE A 24 -15.31 1.70 -9.35
N PHE A 25 -14.48 2.65 -9.81
CA PHE A 25 -14.65 4.05 -9.44
C PHE A 25 -14.74 5.00 -10.63
N LEU A 26 -14.39 4.56 -11.88
CA LEU A 26 -14.51 5.42 -13.03
C LEU A 26 -15.98 5.71 -13.33
N LYS A 27 -16.33 6.99 -13.30
CA LYS A 27 -17.67 7.50 -13.60
C LYS A 27 -17.75 8.22 -14.97
N GLU A 28 -16.59 8.56 -15.50
CA GLU A 28 -16.43 9.30 -16.76
C GLU A 28 -15.86 8.34 -17.82
N GLU A 29 -16.03 8.72 -19.09
CA GLU A 29 -15.57 7.88 -20.21
C GLU A 29 -14.05 7.87 -20.37
N GLU A 30 -13.35 8.90 -19.85
CA GLU A 30 -11.90 9.05 -20.01
C GLU A 30 -11.13 8.69 -18.76
N PHE A 31 -10.10 7.86 -18.94
CA PHE A 31 -9.17 7.49 -17.89
C PHE A 31 -8.27 8.68 -17.51
N ASN A 32 -8.15 8.91 -16.20
CA ASN A 32 -7.28 9.91 -15.62
C ASN A 32 -6.51 9.30 -14.43
N PHE A 33 -5.22 9.60 -14.34
CA PHE A 33 -4.36 9.03 -13.28
C PHE A 33 -4.77 9.40 -11.85
N ASN A 34 -5.54 10.46 -11.65
CA ASN A 34 -6.06 10.82 -10.33
C ASN A 34 -6.96 9.72 -9.73
N ILE A 35 -7.53 8.87 -10.58
CA ILE A 35 -8.35 7.72 -10.13
C ILE A 35 -7.55 6.74 -9.26
N LEU A 36 -6.23 6.74 -9.32
CA LEU A 36 -5.39 5.93 -8.44
C LEU A 36 -5.53 6.33 -6.96
N ASP A 37 -6.00 7.54 -6.67
CA ASP A 37 -6.22 8.00 -5.30
C ASP A 37 -7.41 7.30 -4.62
N GLU A 38 -8.27 6.63 -5.38
CA GLU A 38 -9.34 5.77 -4.86
C GLU A 38 -8.78 4.47 -4.21
N ILE A 39 -7.58 4.05 -4.64
CA ILE A 39 -6.84 2.94 -4.02
C ILE A 39 -5.48 3.47 -3.53
N PRO A 40 -5.45 4.19 -2.43
CA PRO A 40 -4.25 4.88 -1.96
C PRO A 40 -3.20 3.92 -1.38
N ASN A 41 -1.98 4.43 -1.26
CA ASN A 41 -0.96 3.75 -0.47
C ASN A 41 -1.26 3.93 1.03
N PHE A 42 -1.24 2.83 1.79
CA PHE A 42 -1.55 2.86 3.22
C PHE A 42 -0.57 3.72 4.05
N ILE A 43 0.72 3.80 3.65
CA ILE A 43 1.75 4.52 4.42
C ILE A 43 1.64 6.06 4.27
N GLN A 44 0.57 6.60 3.72
CA GLN A 44 0.39 8.05 3.65
C GLN A 44 0.14 8.65 5.03
N SER A 45 0.79 9.78 5.30
CA SER A 45 0.76 10.49 6.60
C SER A 45 -0.66 10.80 7.10
N ARG A 46 -1.61 11.03 6.19
CA ARG A 46 -3.02 11.32 6.55
C ARG A 46 -3.70 10.23 7.39
N TYR A 47 -3.25 8.98 7.30
CA TYR A 47 -3.81 7.88 8.10
C TYR A 47 -3.20 7.80 9.50
N PHE A 48 -2.02 8.40 9.70
CA PHE A 48 -1.28 8.35 10.96
C PHE A 48 -1.30 9.67 11.73
N SER A 49 -1.48 10.81 11.06
CA SER A 49 -1.51 12.13 11.71
C SER A 49 -2.53 12.28 12.85
N PRO A 50 -3.68 11.57 12.85
CA PRO A 50 -4.59 11.62 14.00
C PRO A 50 -4.13 10.79 15.21
N LEU A 51 -3.07 9.97 15.05
CA LEU A 51 -2.59 9.03 16.07
C LEU A 51 -1.24 9.43 16.64
N VAL A 52 -0.43 10.15 15.87
CA VAL A 52 0.94 10.51 16.22
C VAL A 52 1.39 11.77 15.49
N GLU A 53 2.21 12.57 16.15
CA GLU A 53 2.87 13.70 15.50
C GLU A 53 3.80 13.23 14.38
N LEU A 54 3.62 13.77 13.18
CA LEU A 54 4.40 13.39 11.99
C LEU A 54 5.89 13.69 12.13
N SER A 55 6.28 14.63 12.98
CA SER A 55 7.67 14.93 13.34
C SER A 55 8.38 13.70 13.92
N LYS A 56 7.71 12.95 14.79
CA LYS A 56 8.24 11.71 15.39
C LYS A 56 8.49 10.64 14.35
N LEU A 57 7.59 10.48 13.37
CA LEU A 57 7.75 9.52 12.28
C LEU A 57 8.90 9.88 11.33
N LYS A 58 9.21 11.17 11.16
CA LYS A 58 10.37 11.61 10.38
C LYS A 58 11.68 11.26 11.06
N THR A 59 11.74 11.39 12.40
CA THR A 59 12.93 11.09 13.19
C THR A 59 13.15 9.59 13.34
N ASN A 60 12.08 8.84 13.51
CA ASN A 60 12.13 7.37 13.62
C ASN A 60 11.04 6.73 12.74
N PRO A 61 11.33 6.42 11.46
CA PRO A 61 10.35 5.85 10.53
C PRO A 61 9.75 4.51 11.00
N LEU A 62 10.49 3.73 11.80
CA LEU A 62 9.99 2.45 12.33
C LEU A 62 8.92 2.63 13.41
N GLU A 63 8.78 3.81 13.97
CA GLU A 63 7.73 4.13 14.94
C GLU A 63 6.32 3.93 14.36
N ILE A 64 6.17 4.07 13.05
CA ILE A 64 4.90 3.85 12.36
C ILE A 64 4.31 2.46 12.63
N THR A 65 5.16 1.46 12.92
CA THR A 65 4.71 0.08 13.18
C THR A 65 3.80 -0.01 14.41
N ASN A 66 3.99 0.88 15.40
CA ASN A 66 3.17 0.93 16.60
C ASN A 66 1.72 1.36 16.31
N TYR A 67 1.50 2.02 15.17
CA TYR A 67 0.21 2.63 14.83
C TYR A 67 -0.51 1.91 13.67
N TRP A 68 0.08 0.86 13.08
CA TRP A 68 -0.51 0.13 11.95
C TRP A 68 -1.97 -0.28 12.21
N ASN A 69 -2.20 -1.03 13.29
CA ASN A 69 -3.53 -1.55 13.59
C ASN A 69 -4.51 -0.46 14.00
N ALA A 70 -4.06 0.53 14.77
CA ALA A 70 -4.91 1.67 15.15
C ALA A 70 -5.36 2.48 13.93
N ALA A 71 -4.45 2.73 12.97
CA ALA A 71 -4.80 3.41 11.73
C ALA A 71 -5.82 2.60 10.90
N GLN A 72 -5.62 1.29 10.78
CA GLN A 72 -6.53 0.41 10.07
C GLN A 72 -7.91 0.32 10.74
N SER A 73 -7.96 0.21 12.06
CA SER A 73 -9.22 0.20 12.81
C SER A 73 -10.00 1.50 12.59
N ARG A 74 -9.32 2.66 12.56
CA ARG A 74 -9.96 3.94 12.24
C ARG A 74 -10.53 3.99 10.82
N ILE A 75 -9.80 3.46 9.83
CA ILE A 75 -10.29 3.35 8.44
C ILE A 75 -11.56 2.50 8.41
N ASN A 76 -11.62 1.42 9.17
CA ASN A 76 -12.73 0.48 9.22
C ASN A 76 -13.98 1.03 9.93
N LEU A 77 -13.87 2.10 10.73
CA LEU A 77 -15.03 2.75 11.36
C LEU A 77 -16.07 3.22 10.34
N SER A 78 -15.69 3.45 9.10
CA SER A 78 -16.64 3.81 8.04
C SER A 78 -17.62 2.70 7.67
N GLY A 79 -17.39 1.47 8.12
CA GLY A 79 -18.17 0.28 7.75
C GLY A 79 -17.99 -0.18 6.29
N GLN A 80 -17.32 0.61 5.46
CA GLN A 80 -17.12 0.33 4.04
C GLN A 80 -15.91 -0.56 3.79
N THR A 81 -15.97 -1.36 2.72
CA THR A 81 -14.80 -2.05 2.19
C THR A 81 -13.95 -1.07 1.37
N LYS A 82 -12.67 -0.99 1.69
CA LYS A 82 -11.70 -0.09 1.02
C LYS A 82 -10.48 -0.86 0.56
N PHE A 83 -10.00 -0.51 -0.63
CA PHE A 83 -8.75 -1.04 -1.16
C PHE A 83 -7.58 -0.16 -0.73
N PHE A 84 -6.47 -0.80 -0.39
CA PHE A 84 -5.21 -0.11 -0.09
C PHE A 84 -4.04 -0.82 -0.73
N LYS A 85 -3.13 -0.05 -1.33
CA LYS A 85 -1.84 -0.56 -1.77
C LYS A 85 -0.89 -0.67 -0.60
N THR A 86 -0.12 -1.76 -0.57
CA THR A 86 1.03 -1.90 0.33
C THR A 86 2.18 -2.69 -0.31
N HIS A 87 3.40 -2.45 0.18
CA HIS A 87 4.58 -3.30 -0.06
C HIS A 87 5.06 -3.95 1.24
N ASN A 88 4.34 -3.73 2.35
CA ASN A 88 4.67 -4.39 3.61
C ASN A 88 4.33 -5.88 3.51
N ALA A 89 5.24 -6.70 4.02
CA ALA A 89 4.97 -8.11 4.24
C ALA A 89 4.00 -8.30 5.41
N CYS A 90 3.30 -9.42 5.43
CA CYS A 90 2.46 -9.80 6.56
C CYS A 90 3.36 -10.39 7.66
N VAL A 91 4.15 -9.52 8.29
CA VAL A 91 5.11 -9.86 9.33
C VAL A 91 4.85 -9.04 10.59
N SER A 92 5.42 -9.48 11.70
CA SER A 92 5.49 -8.68 12.93
C SER A 92 6.85 -7.99 13.04
N TYR A 93 6.85 -6.80 13.61
CA TYR A 93 8.03 -6.09 14.04
C TYR A 93 7.86 -5.74 15.52
N LYS A 94 8.74 -6.24 16.39
CA LYS A 94 8.63 -6.09 17.87
C LYS A 94 7.20 -6.42 18.36
N ASP A 95 6.70 -7.60 17.99
CA ASP A 95 5.36 -8.11 18.31
C ASP A 95 4.18 -7.26 17.79
N LYS A 96 4.44 -6.32 16.89
CA LYS A 96 3.40 -5.55 16.18
C LYS A 96 3.20 -6.12 14.78
N TRP A 97 2.08 -6.78 14.56
CA TRP A 97 1.70 -7.28 13.25
C TRP A 97 1.30 -6.12 12.34
N PHE A 98 1.67 -6.22 11.05
CA PHE A 98 1.27 -5.23 10.05
C PHE A 98 -0.25 -5.07 9.98
N THR A 99 -0.97 -6.17 10.00
CA THR A 99 -2.44 -6.19 10.00
C THR A 99 -2.95 -7.38 10.80
N THR A 100 -4.25 -7.38 11.09
CA THR A 100 -4.96 -8.49 11.75
C THR A 100 -6.15 -8.90 10.90
N LYS A 101 -6.72 -10.07 11.18
CA LYS A 101 -7.93 -10.55 10.50
C LYS A 101 -9.16 -9.69 10.79
N GLU A 102 -9.19 -9.00 11.91
CA GLU A 102 -10.28 -8.07 12.26
C GLU A 102 -10.24 -6.81 11.40
N ASN A 103 -9.06 -6.41 10.91
CA ASN A 103 -8.88 -5.24 10.07
C ASN A 103 -8.90 -5.56 8.57
N THR A 104 -8.74 -6.82 8.19
CA THR A 104 -8.54 -7.25 6.80
C THR A 104 -9.67 -8.13 6.32
N SER A 105 -10.28 -7.76 5.21
CA SER A 105 -11.27 -8.57 4.49
C SER A 105 -10.61 -9.56 3.53
N GLY A 106 -9.47 -9.20 2.97
CA GLY A 106 -8.74 -10.03 2.03
C GLY A 106 -7.51 -9.33 1.46
N TYR A 107 -6.81 -10.03 0.57
CA TYR A 107 -5.66 -9.48 -0.14
C TYR A 107 -5.55 -10.04 -1.55
N ILE A 108 -5.00 -9.24 -2.45
CA ILE A 108 -4.59 -9.64 -3.80
C ILE A 108 -3.07 -9.50 -3.83
N TYR A 109 -2.38 -10.61 -4.01
CA TYR A 109 -0.91 -10.65 -4.05
C TYR A 109 -0.42 -10.74 -5.49
N ILE A 110 0.36 -9.73 -5.91
CA ILE A 110 0.90 -9.64 -7.26
C ILE A 110 2.33 -10.15 -7.26
N VAL A 111 2.57 -11.16 -8.08
CA VAL A 111 3.87 -11.80 -8.27
C VAL A 111 4.41 -11.48 -9.64
N ARG A 112 5.72 -11.29 -9.75
CA ARG A 112 6.44 -11.08 -11.01
C ARG A 112 7.75 -11.86 -10.97
N ASP A 113 8.27 -12.23 -12.15
CA ASP A 113 9.61 -12.82 -12.29
C ASP A 113 10.67 -11.92 -11.61
N PRO A 114 11.45 -12.45 -10.64
CA PRO A 114 12.47 -11.67 -9.92
C PRO A 114 13.51 -11.02 -10.85
N ARG A 115 13.86 -11.68 -11.96
CA ARG A 115 14.79 -11.13 -12.94
C ARG A 115 14.25 -9.85 -13.58
N ALA A 116 12.95 -9.85 -13.92
CA ALA A 116 12.29 -8.67 -14.46
C ALA A 116 12.14 -7.56 -13.41
N ILE A 117 12.02 -7.92 -12.12
CA ILE A 117 11.99 -6.96 -11.02
C ILE A 117 13.33 -6.25 -10.89
N VAL A 118 14.46 -6.99 -10.92
CA VAL A 118 15.82 -6.42 -10.84
C VAL A 118 16.05 -5.42 -11.96
N CYS A 119 15.76 -5.79 -13.20
CA CYS A 119 15.89 -4.89 -14.34
C CYS A 119 15.02 -3.61 -14.16
N SER A 120 13.76 -3.78 -13.77
CA SER A 120 12.85 -2.65 -13.55
C SER A 120 13.28 -1.75 -12.39
N GLN A 121 13.87 -2.32 -11.34
CA GLN A 121 14.38 -1.56 -10.20
C GLN A 121 15.64 -0.79 -10.58
N ALA A 122 16.56 -1.39 -11.33
CA ALA A 122 17.77 -0.73 -11.79
C ALA A 122 17.46 0.51 -12.65
N VAL A 123 16.53 0.38 -13.60
CA VAL A 123 16.06 1.53 -14.40
C VAL A 123 15.45 2.61 -13.51
N HIS A 124 14.61 2.22 -12.53
CA HIS A 124 13.97 3.17 -11.64
C HIS A 124 14.95 3.93 -10.73
N SER A 125 16.04 3.28 -10.35
CA SER A 125 17.07 3.85 -9.47
C SER A 125 18.28 4.42 -10.22
N ASN A 126 18.24 4.47 -11.56
CA ASN A 126 19.35 4.88 -12.43
C ASN A 126 20.66 4.11 -12.15
N ILE A 127 20.54 2.82 -11.82
CA ILE A 127 21.69 1.93 -11.58
C ILE A 127 21.99 1.17 -12.87
N LYS A 128 23.26 1.17 -13.31
CA LYS A 128 23.70 0.31 -14.41
C LYS A 128 23.76 -1.14 -13.95
N ILE A 129 23.16 -2.04 -14.72
CA ILE A 129 23.33 -3.48 -14.53
C ILE A 129 24.57 -3.87 -15.31
N GLU A 130 25.63 -4.26 -14.60
CA GLU A 130 26.80 -4.89 -15.22
C GLU A 130 26.43 -6.31 -15.66
N LYS A 131 26.93 -6.73 -16.85
CA LYS A 131 26.65 -8.03 -17.43
C LYS A 131 27.50 -9.12 -16.79
#